data_4ba29e0b430efde7fc3c5e82f8baf58d
#
_entry.id   4ba29e0b430efde7fc3c5e82f8baf58d
#
_cell.length_a   1.000
_cell.length_b   1.000
_cell.length_c   1.000
_cell.angle_alpha   90.00
_cell.angle_beta   90.00
_cell.angle_gamma   90.00
#
_symmetry.space_group_name_H-M   'P 1'
#
loop_
_entity.id
_entity.type
_entity.pdbx_description
1 polymer ?
#
loop_
_entity_poly.entity_id
_entity_poly.type
_entity_poly.pdbx_seq_one_letter_code
_entity_poly.pdbx_strand_id
1 'polypeptide(L)'
;MTRFAFILTAIFPISPTLQAARPPMVTVPTLAKAGPSVEAVYMLNGDVISGSFVKFDPVAGLVWEAANIKPALQINPAGIDRVTFKGQAPAKASQSRILLHSGNELTGQLEFADADKVVINSWYAGRLEFKRTAIKVIIPASGSGGRVTFSGPTASSGWVFSTAKKAEGGIGILPGGLPKKKAANGKFQFNANSLKSTGSGAIAGRKVEFPDKSITEFDLDWTGSSPRVSGYFTLNVNFFSDNLKSSKNSTSYGLRLSQTGANLSRHGMQDGEPVSDRLGQNARVNLTGIGSRARFSFRADRKKRTFVLLINGQKVANWKDKEKFAGKGDGLVFSTRSPSPLKISNIRISEWDGSLPASYENVLGVNKQDFVRLSNNDTITGSVVGIRENQLKIKTSFAEVNVPLTRISIVQFASKDASLKERLPKDTVTAKLKGHGSLNFKLKSWQGGKLEVESPDFGSATIDGNIIESITFNPNKKRGSSNLGTLSKKEQKKLLREKEKGGGFLPLER
;
A
#
# COMPACT_ATOMS: atom_id res chain seq x y z
N MET A 1 -9.44 -35.27 79.19
CA MET A 1 -10.34 -35.13 78.00
C MET A 1 -9.80 -34.02 77.16
N THR A 2 -8.98 -34.36 76.16
CA THR A 2 -8.28 -33.39 75.34
C THR A 2 -9.00 -33.35 73.92
N ARG A 3 -9.58 -32.19 73.55
CA ARG A 3 -10.26 -32.00 72.28
C ARG A 3 -9.24 -31.56 71.22
N PHE A 4 -9.01 -32.38 70.22
CA PHE A 4 -8.26 -32.01 68.97
C PHE A 4 -9.23 -31.30 68.09
N ALA A 5 -8.87 -30.06 67.66
CA ALA A 5 -9.55 -29.30 66.57
C ALA A 5 -8.83 -29.58 65.26
N PHE A 6 -9.51 -30.18 64.30
CA PHE A 6 -9.02 -30.33 62.97
C PHE A 6 -9.33 -29.03 62.14
N ILE A 7 -8.27 -28.35 61.70
CA ILE A 7 -8.38 -27.24 60.77
C ILE A 7 -8.34 -27.83 59.35
N LEU A 8 -9.45 -27.76 58.64
CA LEU A 8 -9.58 -28.17 57.22
C LEU A 8 -9.16 -27.00 56.34
N THR A 9 -7.94 -27.05 55.77
CA THR A 9 -7.44 -26.05 54.82
C THR A 9 -7.97 -26.40 53.45
N ALA A 10 -8.94 -25.64 52.95
CA ALA A 10 -9.46 -25.78 51.59
C ALA A 10 -8.44 -25.21 50.58
N ILE A 11 -7.78 -26.07 49.83
CA ILE A 11 -6.92 -25.71 48.71
C ILE A 11 -7.84 -25.48 47.50
N PHE A 12 -8.07 -24.21 47.14
CA PHE A 12 -8.71 -23.86 45.88
C PHE A 12 -7.71 -24.06 44.74
N PRO A 13 -8.04 -24.83 43.68
CA PRO A 13 -7.17 -24.92 42.50
C PRO A 13 -7.25 -23.58 41.77
N ILE A 14 -6.11 -22.90 41.70
CA ILE A 14 -5.93 -21.72 40.80
C ILE A 14 -5.95 -22.24 39.37
N SER A 15 -7.09 -22.15 38.72
CA SER A 15 -7.17 -22.44 37.30
C SER A 15 -6.32 -21.41 36.55
N PRO A 16 -5.34 -21.82 35.71
CA PRO A 16 -4.60 -20.89 34.92
C PRO A 16 -5.57 -20.28 33.88
N THR A 17 -5.84 -19.00 34.02
CA THR A 17 -6.54 -18.23 33.00
C THR A 17 -5.74 -18.32 31.72
N LEU A 18 -6.20 -19.13 30.77
CA LEU A 18 -5.68 -19.15 29.39
C LEU A 18 -5.83 -17.74 28.81
N GLN A 19 -4.80 -16.95 28.92
CA GLN A 19 -4.72 -15.65 28.31
C GLN A 19 -4.64 -15.88 26.79
N ALA A 20 -5.75 -15.64 26.08
CA ALA A 20 -5.80 -15.82 24.64
C ALA A 20 -4.64 -15.09 23.99
N ALA A 21 -3.77 -15.83 23.29
CA ALA A 21 -2.61 -15.28 22.64
C ALA A 21 -3.02 -14.15 21.69
N ARG A 22 -2.38 -13.00 21.84
CA ARG A 22 -2.65 -11.86 20.94
C ARG A 22 -2.26 -12.24 19.52
N PRO A 23 -3.11 -11.93 18.50
CA PRO A 23 -2.75 -12.22 17.13
C PRO A 23 -1.43 -11.53 16.74
N PRO A 24 -0.60 -12.15 15.90
CA PRO A 24 0.66 -11.57 15.44
C PRO A 24 0.41 -10.26 14.70
N MET A 25 1.37 -9.34 14.79
CA MET A 25 1.34 -8.09 14.03
C MET A 25 1.73 -8.37 12.56
N VAL A 26 0.87 -7.98 11.62
CA VAL A 26 1.14 -8.13 10.19
C VAL A 26 1.95 -6.93 9.69
N THR A 27 3.10 -7.20 9.06
CA THR A 27 3.88 -6.18 8.36
C THR A 27 3.21 -5.86 7.03
N VAL A 28 2.96 -4.58 6.80
CA VAL A 28 2.32 -4.09 5.56
C VAL A 28 3.40 -3.46 4.68
N PRO A 29 3.49 -3.84 3.39
CA PRO A 29 4.39 -3.19 2.45
C PRO A 29 4.11 -1.69 2.37
N THR A 30 5.17 -0.89 2.26
CA THR A 30 5.01 0.54 1.99
C THR A 30 4.46 0.71 0.57
N LEU A 31 3.34 1.42 0.40
CA LEU A 31 3.05 2.01 -0.91
C LEU A 31 4.19 2.97 -1.20
N ALA A 32 4.59 3.06 -2.47
CA ALA A 32 5.44 4.17 -2.87
C ALA A 32 4.89 5.43 -2.20
N LYS A 33 5.70 6.09 -1.39
CA LYS A 33 5.28 7.29 -0.65
C LYS A 33 4.58 8.19 -1.65
N ALA A 34 3.49 8.83 -1.26
CA ALA A 34 2.94 9.93 -2.05
C ALA A 34 4.14 10.75 -2.53
N GLY A 35 4.32 10.84 -3.86
CA GLY A 35 5.55 11.39 -4.43
C GLY A 35 5.90 12.69 -3.73
N PRO A 36 7.16 13.03 -3.61
CA PRO A 36 7.62 14.15 -2.81
C PRO A 36 6.79 15.40 -3.15
N SER A 37 6.37 16.14 -2.15
CA SER A 37 5.63 17.39 -2.32
C SER A 37 6.45 18.45 -3.04
N VAL A 38 7.76 18.26 -3.11
CA VAL A 38 8.74 19.15 -3.73
C VAL A 38 9.71 18.32 -4.56
N GLU A 39 10.03 18.78 -5.77
CA GLU A 39 11.14 18.21 -6.54
C GLU A 39 12.45 18.67 -5.94
N ALA A 40 13.41 17.75 -5.84
CA ALA A 40 14.71 18.04 -5.27
C ALA A 40 15.81 17.17 -5.86
N VAL A 41 17.00 17.76 -5.98
CA VAL A 41 18.27 17.07 -6.26
C VAL A 41 18.98 16.87 -4.94
N TYR A 42 19.37 15.63 -4.66
CA TYR A 42 20.19 15.24 -3.52
C TYR A 42 21.59 14.95 -4.04
N MET A 43 22.58 15.66 -3.53
CA MET A 43 23.96 15.53 -3.93
C MET A 43 24.69 14.47 -3.08
N LEU A 44 25.75 13.88 -3.59
CA LEU A 44 26.56 12.90 -2.87
C LEU A 44 27.27 13.49 -1.61
N ASN A 45 27.51 14.79 -1.57
CA ASN A 45 28.05 15.50 -0.41
C ASN A 45 27.02 15.80 0.68
N GLY A 46 25.73 15.49 0.43
CA GLY A 46 24.64 15.71 1.36
C GLY A 46 23.82 16.97 1.11
N ASP A 47 24.22 17.84 0.18
CA ASP A 47 23.47 19.02 -0.19
C ASP A 47 22.13 18.66 -0.85
N VAL A 48 21.14 19.53 -0.66
CA VAL A 48 19.80 19.36 -1.25
C VAL A 48 19.40 20.64 -1.96
N ILE A 49 19.09 20.55 -3.25
CA ILE A 49 18.66 21.66 -4.08
C ILE A 49 17.20 21.45 -4.46
N SER A 50 16.31 22.26 -3.91
CA SER A 50 14.89 22.26 -4.26
C SER A 50 14.66 23.08 -5.53
N GLY A 51 13.68 22.66 -6.36
CA GLY A 51 13.40 23.39 -7.60
C GLY A 51 12.52 22.59 -8.54
N SER A 52 12.79 22.70 -9.84
CA SER A 52 12.06 21.99 -10.89
C SER A 52 13.02 21.42 -11.93
N PHE A 53 12.73 20.20 -12.34
CA PHE A 53 13.46 19.54 -13.43
C PHE A 53 13.15 20.21 -14.77
N VAL A 54 14.16 20.49 -15.57
CA VAL A 54 14.02 21.04 -16.92
C VAL A 54 14.32 19.98 -17.97
N LYS A 55 15.54 19.44 -17.97
CA LYS A 55 15.97 18.40 -18.89
C LYS A 55 17.20 17.67 -18.37
N PHE A 56 17.51 16.55 -18.99
CA PHE A 56 18.78 15.84 -18.85
C PHE A 56 19.40 15.63 -20.22
N ASP A 57 20.66 15.93 -20.32
CA ASP A 57 21.50 15.68 -21.50
C ASP A 57 22.81 15.02 -21.04
N PRO A 58 23.32 13.99 -21.73
CA PRO A 58 24.54 13.29 -21.29
C PRO A 58 25.78 14.17 -21.20
N VAL A 59 25.85 15.23 -22.02
CA VAL A 59 26.99 16.16 -22.08
C VAL A 59 26.77 17.33 -21.11
N ALA A 60 25.60 17.97 -21.19
CA ALA A 60 25.29 19.14 -20.33
C ALA A 60 24.91 18.75 -18.89
N GLY A 61 24.56 17.49 -18.65
CA GLY A 61 24.12 16.99 -17.36
C GLY A 61 22.65 17.28 -17.06
N LEU A 62 22.32 17.37 -15.78
CA LEU A 62 20.98 17.70 -15.28
C LEU A 62 20.79 19.22 -15.30
N VAL A 63 19.80 19.71 -16.04
CA VAL A 63 19.41 21.12 -16.02
C VAL A 63 18.28 21.30 -15.02
N TRP A 64 18.47 22.20 -14.05
CA TRP A 64 17.63 22.36 -12.89
C TRP A 64 17.30 23.83 -12.61
N GLU A 65 16.03 24.16 -12.49
CA GLU A 65 15.59 25.49 -12.05
C GLU A 65 15.41 25.50 -10.52
N ALA A 66 16.27 26.24 -9.83
CA ALA A 66 16.12 26.50 -8.40
C ALA A 66 15.41 27.83 -8.16
N ALA A 67 14.49 27.85 -7.19
CA ALA A 67 13.56 28.97 -6.99
C ALA A 67 14.22 30.37 -6.86
N ASN A 68 15.46 30.41 -6.36
CA ASN A 68 16.16 31.67 -6.07
C ASN A 68 17.50 31.81 -6.82
N ILE A 69 17.75 31.01 -7.84
CA ILE A 69 18.99 30.96 -8.59
C ILE A 69 18.73 31.11 -10.08
N LYS A 70 19.35 32.09 -10.72
CA LYS A 70 19.33 32.30 -12.18
C LYS A 70 20.75 32.46 -12.69
N PRO A 71 21.10 31.91 -13.84
CA PRO A 71 20.30 31.02 -14.73
C PRO A 71 20.11 29.63 -14.12
N ALA A 72 19.38 28.74 -14.85
CA ALA A 72 19.20 27.34 -14.46
C ALA A 72 20.56 26.64 -14.24
N LEU A 73 20.61 25.82 -13.20
CA LEU A 73 21.82 25.11 -12.82
C LEU A 73 22.07 23.95 -13.77
N GLN A 74 23.31 23.78 -14.22
CA GLN A 74 23.79 22.58 -14.88
C GLN A 74 24.55 21.71 -13.86
N ILE A 75 23.99 20.56 -13.53
CA ILE A 75 24.52 19.70 -12.46
C ILE A 75 25.14 18.45 -13.08
N ASN A 76 26.41 18.20 -12.77
CA ASN A 76 27.11 17.00 -13.22
C ASN A 76 26.50 15.75 -12.56
N PRO A 77 26.03 14.75 -13.33
CA PRO A 77 25.45 13.52 -12.81
C PRO A 77 26.36 12.74 -11.85
N ALA A 78 27.67 12.85 -12.02
CA ALA A 78 28.65 12.18 -11.16
C ALA A 78 28.58 12.64 -9.69
N GLY A 79 28.05 13.86 -9.43
CA GLY A 79 27.87 14.44 -8.11
C GLY A 79 26.47 14.19 -7.52
N ILE A 80 25.54 13.65 -8.30
CA ILE A 80 24.15 13.44 -7.88
C ILE A 80 24.01 12.07 -7.21
N ASP A 81 23.40 12.02 -6.00
CA ASP A 81 22.90 10.80 -5.40
C ASP A 81 21.53 10.44 -6.01
N ARG A 82 20.58 11.36 -5.89
CA ARG A 82 19.19 11.10 -6.29
C ARG A 82 18.46 12.38 -6.68
N VAL A 83 17.54 12.23 -7.63
CA VAL A 83 16.55 13.26 -7.96
C VAL A 83 15.16 12.74 -7.65
N THR A 84 14.30 13.56 -7.06
CA THR A 84 12.90 13.22 -6.76
C THR A 84 11.96 14.12 -7.54
N PHE A 85 10.85 13.54 -8.02
CA PHE A 85 9.88 14.22 -8.88
C PHE A 85 8.49 14.24 -8.24
N LYS A 86 7.75 15.32 -8.44
CA LYS A 86 6.37 15.48 -7.96
C LYS A 86 5.40 14.56 -8.68
N GLY A 87 4.23 14.37 -8.05
CA GLY A 87 3.07 13.78 -8.67
C GLY A 87 2.74 12.38 -8.16
N GLN A 88 1.56 11.92 -8.54
CA GLN A 88 1.04 10.60 -8.20
C GLN A 88 1.03 9.71 -9.43
N ALA A 89 1.12 8.40 -9.22
CA ALA A 89 0.91 7.43 -10.29
C ALA A 89 -0.51 7.59 -10.83
N PRO A 90 -0.69 7.57 -12.15
CA PRO A 90 -2.03 7.46 -12.74
C PRO A 90 -2.69 6.16 -12.26
N ALA A 91 -3.98 6.24 -11.94
CA ALA A 91 -4.76 5.05 -11.64
C ALA A 91 -4.93 4.24 -12.93
N LYS A 92 -4.29 3.09 -13.00
CA LYS A 92 -4.43 2.15 -14.12
C LYS A 92 -5.10 0.86 -13.66
N ALA A 93 -5.77 0.20 -14.60
CA ALA A 93 -6.32 -1.12 -14.37
C ALA A 93 -5.23 -2.11 -13.92
N SER A 94 -5.65 -3.20 -13.27
CA SER A 94 -4.74 -4.27 -12.88
C SER A 94 -3.90 -4.72 -14.08
N GLN A 95 -2.59 -4.69 -13.92
CA GLN A 95 -1.61 -5.09 -14.91
C GLN A 95 -0.77 -6.25 -14.40
N SER A 96 -0.25 -7.05 -15.30
CA SER A 96 0.74 -8.05 -14.96
C SER A 96 2.00 -7.37 -14.45
N ARG A 97 2.67 -8.01 -13.49
CA ARG A 97 3.96 -7.55 -12.95
C ARG A 97 5.02 -8.55 -13.36
N ILE A 98 6.13 -8.05 -13.83
CA ILE A 98 7.27 -8.86 -14.23
C ILE A 98 8.46 -8.44 -13.39
N LEU A 99 9.08 -9.42 -12.73
CA LEU A 99 10.30 -9.26 -11.97
C LEU A 99 11.44 -9.97 -12.71
N LEU A 100 12.52 -9.25 -12.97
CA LEU A 100 13.71 -9.75 -13.64
C LEU A 100 14.77 -10.20 -12.64
N HIS A 101 15.73 -11.02 -13.08
CA HIS A 101 16.88 -11.40 -12.27
C HIS A 101 17.77 -10.21 -11.92
N SER A 102 17.85 -9.19 -12.79
CA SER A 102 18.53 -7.91 -12.55
C SER A 102 17.92 -7.06 -11.43
N GLY A 103 16.76 -7.47 -10.88
CA GLY A 103 15.99 -6.70 -9.90
C GLY A 103 15.08 -5.63 -10.52
N ASN A 104 15.04 -5.53 -11.84
CA ASN A 104 14.05 -4.70 -12.52
C ASN A 104 12.65 -5.26 -12.27
N GLU A 105 11.71 -4.36 -11.99
CA GLU A 105 10.30 -4.69 -11.81
C GLU A 105 9.45 -3.69 -12.61
N LEU A 106 8.57 -4.23 -13.43
CA LEU A 106 7.73 -3.42 -14.31
C LEU A 106 6.32 -3.99 -14.41
N THR A 107 5.40 -3.14 -14.85
CA THR A 107 4.00 -3.48 -15.04
C THR A 107 3.59 -3.25 -16.48
N GLY A 108 2.73 -4.13 -16.99
CA GLY A 108 2.19 -4.01 -18.33
C GLY A 108 1.16 -5.11 -18.61
N GLN A 109 0.56 -5.04 -19.76
CA GLN A 109 -0.27 -6.11 -20.31
C GLN A 109 0.66 -7.17 -20.90
N LEU A 110 0.60 -8.40 -20.38
CA LEU A 110 1.34 -9.53 -20.92
C LEU A 110 0.71 -9.91 -22.28
N GLU A 111 1.47 -9.77 -23.37
CA GLU A 111 1.00 -10.09 -24.71
C GLU A 111 1.23 -11.57 -25.02
N PHE A 112 2.48 -12.01 -24.89
CA PHE A 112 2.81 -13.41 -25.04
C PHE A 112 4.14 -13.76 -24.36
N ALA A 113 4.38 -15.06 -24.19
CA ALA A 113 5.68 -15.64 -23.87
C ALA A 113 5.87 -16.93 -24.67
N ASP A 114 7.12 -17.21 -25.06
CA ASP A 114 7.53 -18.46 -25.69
C ASP A 114 8.81 -19.01 -25.02
N ALA A 115 9.54 -19.87 -25.72
CA ALA A 115 10.79 -20.45 -25.22
C ALA A 115 11.90 -19.41 -25.05
N ASP A 116 11.90 -18.37 -25.87
CA ASP A 116 13.01 -17.43 -26.02
C ASP A 116 12.73 -16.08 -25.37
N LYS A 117 11.47 -15.61 -25.43
CA LYS A 117 11.12 -14.25 -25.05
C LYS A 117 9.77 -14.10 -24.37
N VAL A 118 9.65 -13.00 -23.64
CA VAL A 118 8.41 -12.49 -23.02
C VAL A 118 8.16 -11.09 -23.52
N VAL A 119 6.95 -10.80 -23.96
CA VAL A 119 6.54 -9.49 -24.47
C VAL A 119 5.42 -8.91 -23.64
N ILE A 120 5.60 -7.67 -23.22
CA ILE A 120 4.60 -6.91 -22.51
C ILE A 120 4.35 -5.57 -23.21
N ASN A 121 3.15 -5.07 -23.07
CA ASN A 121 2.79 -3.72 -23.46
C ASN A 121 2.56 -2.87 -22.21
N SER A 122 3.51 -1.96 -21.96
CA SER A 122 3.47 -1.04 -20.84
C SER A 122 2.93 0.32 -21.29
N TRP A 123 1.98 0.87 -20.55
CA TRP A 123 1.39 2.17 -20.88
C TRP A 123 2.37 3.34 -20.79
N TYR A 124 3.49 3.16 -20.07
CA TYR A 124 4.51 4.20 -19.87
C TYR A 124 5.79 3.99 -20.70
N ALA A 125 5.98 2.79 -21.25
CA ALA A 125 7.18 2.45 -22.01
C ALA A 125 6.86 1.72 -23.33
N GLY A 126 5.57 1.59 -23.69
CA GLY A 126 5.15 0.87 -24.88
C GLY A 126 5.42 -0.62 -24.82
N ARG A 127 5.64 -1.21 -25.97
CA ARG A 127 5.91 -2.64 -26.14
C ARG A 127 7.37 -2.93 -25.83
N LEU A 128 7.59 -3.76 -24.81
CA LEU A 128 8.92 -4.19 -24.37
C LEU A 128 9.07 -5.70 -24.57
N GLU A 129 10.26 -6.10 -25.00
CA GLU A 129 10.62 -7.49 -25.23
C GLU A 129 11.81 -7.87 -24.35
N PHE A 130 11.69 -9.00 -23.63
CA PHE A 130 12.68 -9.51 -22.71
C PHE A 130 13.10 -10.92 -23.12
N LYS A 131 14.37 -11.26 -22.99
CA LYS A 131 14.78 -12.65 -23.04
C LYS A 131 14.09 -13.42 -21.90
N ARG A 132 13.54 -14.60 -22.19
CA ARG A 132 12.89 -15.42 -21.16
C ARG A 132 13.81 -15.69 -19.98
N THR A 133 15.10 -15.92 -20.24
CA THR A 133 16.12 -16.15 -19.22
C THR A 133 16.35 -14.96 -18.28
N ALA A 134 15.97 -13.75 -18.68
CA ALA A 134 16.03 -12.58 -17.82
C ALA A 134 14.86 -12.52 -16.82
N ILE A 135 13.76 -13.23 -17.10
CA ILE A 135 12.55 -13.18 -16.28
C ILE A 135 12.68 -14.15 -15.10
N LYS A 136 12.50 -13.62 -13.91
CA LYS A 136 12.45 -14.41 -12.67
C LYS A 136 11.02 -14.84 -12.34
N VAL A 137 10.10 -13.89 -12.36
CA VAL A 137 8.69 -14.10 -11.98
C VAL A 137 7.77 -13.29 -12.86
N ILE A 138 6.68 -13.90 -13.30
CA ILE A 138 5.50 -13.21 -13.83
C ILE A 138 4.36 -13.36 -12.84
N ILE A 139 3.75 -12.25 -12.47
CA ILE A 139 2.49 -12.21 -11.74
C ILE A 139 1.46 -11.69 -12.74
N PRO A 140 0.65 -12.56 -13.30
CA PRO A 140 -0.42 -12.14 -14.20
C PRO A 140 -1.29 -11.09 -13.51
N ALA A 141 -1.85 -10.18 -14.29
CA ALA A 141 -2.90 -9.31 -13.77
C ALA A 141 -3.87 -10.20 -13.01
N SER A 142 -3.85 -10.09 -11.68
CA SER A 142 -4.75 -10.92 -10.88
C SER A 142 -6.11 -10.76 -11.51
N GLY A 143 -6.86 -11.85 -11.66
CA GLY A 143 -8.17 -11.91 -12.27
C GLY A 143 -9.23 -10.96 -11.70
N SER A 144 -8.82 -9.79 -11.23
CA SER A 144 -9.66 -8.59 -11.07
C SER A 144 -10.13 -8.06 -12.43
N GLY A 145 -10.00 -8.86 -13.50
CA GLY A 145 -10.68 -8.69 -14.76
C GLY A 145 -12.18 -8.97 -14.68
N GLY A 146 -12.72 -9.28 -13.52
CA GLY A 146 -14.14 -9.28 -13.27
C GLY A 146 -14.76 -7.91 -13.57
N ARG A 147 -15.98 -7.92 -14.05
CA ARG A 147 -16.75 -6.73 -14.37
C ARG A 147 -16.60 -5.66 -13.30
N VAL A 148 -16.15 -4.46 -13.69
CA VAL A 148 -16.11 -3.30 -12.81
C VAL A 148 -17.51 -2.73 -12.73
N THR A 149 -18.08 -2.73 -11.52
CA THR A 149 -19.44 -2.22 -11.29
C THR A 149 -19.42 -0.77 -10.81
N PHE A 150 -18.32 -0.33 -10.22
CA PHE A 150 -18.15 1.05 -9.81
C PHE A 150 -16.67 1.50 -9.90
N SER A 151 -16.45 2.75 -10.33
CA SER A 151 -15.16 3.44 -10.31
C SER A 151 -15.38 4.91 -9.99
N GLY A 152 -14.63 5.46 -9.02
CA GLY A 152 -14.79 6.87 -8.64
C GLY A 152 -14.05 7.24 -7.32
N PRO A 153 -14.48 8.33 -6.68
CA PRO A 153 -15.55 9.24 -7.07
C PRO A 153 -15.14 10.13 -8.25
N THR A 154 -16.00 10.25 -9.25
CA THR A 154 -15.76 11.14 -10.41
C THR A 154 -16.61 12.41 -10.36
N ALA A 155 -17.66 12.40 -9.55
CA ALA A 155 -18.56 13.50 -9.31
C ALA A 155 -19.14 13.44 -7.90
N SER A 156 -19.70 14.53 -7.42
CA SER A 156 -20.45 14.56 -6.15
C SER A 156 -21.82 13.92 -6.26
N SER A 157 -22.39 13.86 -7.47
CA SER A 157 -23.71 13.24 -7.74
C SER A 157 -23.73 11.77 -7.34
N GLY A 158 -24.85 11.31 -6.77
CA GLY A 158 -25.02 9.97 -6.27
C GLY A 158 -24.35 9.69 -4.92
N TRP A 159 -23.62 10.63 -4.33
CA TRP A 159 -23.16 10.58 -2.95
C TRP A 159 -24.13 11.28 -2.02
N VAL A 160 -24.48 10.62 -0.93
CA VAL A 160 -25.27 11.18 0.17
C VAL A 160 -24.33 11.56 1.28
N PHE A 161 -24.21 12.85 1.56
CA PHE A 161 -23.39 13.38 2.64
C PHE A 161 -24.26 13.64 3.88
N SER A 162 -23.79 13.19 5.04
CA SER A 162 -24.44 13.43 6.32
C SER A 162 -23.41 13.57 7.45
N THR A 163 -23.90 13.94 8.62
CA THR A 163 -23.08 14.04 9.83
C THR A 163 -23.71 13.15 10.89
N ALA A 164 -22.89 12.42 11.64
CA ALA A 164 -23.37 11.59 12.72
C ALA A 164 -24.10 12.48 13.77
N LYS A 165 -25.35 12.16 14.05
CA LYS A 165 -26.10 12.81 15.13
C LYS A 165 -25.34 12.63 16.44
N LYS A 166 -25.26 13.67 17.27
CA LYS A 166 -24.77 13.59 18.63
C LYS A 166 -25.58 12.54 19.36
N ALA A 167 -24.93 11.57 20.03
CA ALA A 167 -25.65 10.73 20.94
C ALA A 167 -26.26 11.63 22.02
N GLU A 168 -27.54 11.85 22.00
CA GLU A 168 -28.31 12.37 23.11
C GLU A 168 -28.28 11.27 24.17
N GLY A 169 -27.64 11.54 25.29
CA GLY A 169 -27.60 10.58 26.40
C GLY A 169 -26.18 10.24 26.86
N GLY A 170 -25.78 10.90 27.88
CA GLY A 170 -24.56 10.65 28.64
C GLY A 170 -24.11 11.91 29.34
N ILE A 171 -24.92 12.40 30.30
CA ILE A 171 -24.46 13.32 31.33
C ILE A 171 -23.54 12.52 32.25
N GLY A 172 -22.32 12.36 31.83
CA GLY A 172 -21.21 11.95 32.68
C GLY A 172 -20.50 13.21 33.13
N ILE A 173 -20.94 13.80 34.23
CA ILE A 173 -20.17 14.80 34.96
C ILE A 173 -19.01 14.04 35.58
N LEU A 174 -17.84 14.12 34.96
CA LEU A 174 -16.60 13.78 35.64
C LEU A 174 -16.27 14.93 36.60
N PRO A 175 -16.04 14.68 37.88
CA PRO A 175 -15.57 15.70 38.81
C PRO A 175 -14.18 16.16 38.36
N GLY A 176 -14.04 17.44 37.99
CA GLY A 176 -12.73 17.98 37.63
C GLY A 176 -12.68 18.92 36.44
N GLY A 177 -13.81 19.43 35.96
CA GLY A 177 -13.83 20.63 35.10
C GLY A 177 -13.03 20.58 33.78
N LEU A 178 -12.79 19.41 33.20
CA LEU A 178 -12.15 19.33 31.88
C LEU A 178 -13.07 19.87 30.76
N PRO A 179 -12.56 20.67 29.83
CA PRO A 179 -13.38 21.32 28.81
C PRO A 179 -14.14 20.27 27.99
N LYS A 180 -15.46 20.45 27.89
CA LYS A 180 -16.34 19.64 27.02
C LYS A 180 -15.70 19.52 25.63
N LYS A 181 -15.34 18.32 25.21
CA LYS A 181 -14.86 18.06 23.86
C LYS A 181 -15.84 18.66 22.85
N LYS A 182 -15.41 19.65 22.05
CA LYS A 182 -16.20 20.24 20.99
C LYS A 182 -16.83 19.13 20.15
N ALA A 183 -18.14 19.21 19.95
CA ALA A 183 -18.87 18.28 19.09
C ALA A 183 -18.22 18.27 17.70
N ALA A 184 -17.87 17.10 17.23
CA ALA A 184 -17.26 16.95 15.93
C ALA A 184 -18.34 17.11 14.85
N ASN A 185 -18.34 18.23 14.14
CA ASN A 185 -19.23 18.55 13.04
C ASN A 185 -18.55 18.32 11.69
N GLY A 186 -17.80 17.22 11.56
CA GLY A 186 -17.14 16.87 10.31
C GLY A 186 -18.13 16.56 9.21
N LYS A 187 -17.80 16.96 8.00
CA LYS A 187 -18.54 16.66 6.77
C LYS A 187 -17.58 16.07 5.74
N PHE A 188 -18.08 15.18 4.89
CA PHE A 188 -17.39 14.85 3.66
C PHE A 188 -17.73 15.85 2.58
N GLN A 189 -16.75 16.16 1.74
CA GLN A 189 -16.87 16.99 0.55
C GLN A 189 -16.23 16.29 -0.62
N PHE A 190 -16.82 16.42 -1.79
CA PHE A 190 -16.18 15.98 -3.04
C PHE A 190 -15.15 17.04 -3.47
N ASN A 191 -13.94 16.59 -3.77
CA ASN A 191 -12.87 17.46 -4.25
C ASN A 191 -11.93 16.67 -5.16
N ALA A 192 -11.79 17.12 -6.41
CA ALA A 192 -10.84 16.56 -7.38
C ALA A 192 -10.77 15.01 -7.36
N ASN A 193 -11.88 14.35 -7.71
CA ASN A 193 -12.00 12.88 -7.75
C ASN A 193 -11.71 12.18 -6.40
N SER A 194 -12.02 12.85 -5.30
CA SER A 194 -11.85 12.31 -3.95
C SER A 194 -12.95 12.78 -3.00
N LEU A 195 -13.15 12.04 -1.93
CA LEU A 195 -13.95 12.42 -0.77
C LEU A 195 -12.99 12.89 0.33
N LYS A 196 -13.09 14.16 0.73
CA LYS A 196 -12.27 14.72 1.81
C LYS A 196 -13.15 15.02 3.02
N SER A 197 -12.80 14.46 4.19
CA SER A 197 -13.48 14.79 5.43
C SER A 197 -12.87 16.03 6.07
N THR A 198 -13.70 16.83 6.73
CA THR A 198 -13.26 18.01 7.49
C THR A 198 -13.04 17.70 8.98
N GLY A 199 -13.32 16.48 9.43
CA GLY A 199 -13.16 16.06 10.82
C GLY A 199 -14.07 14.89 11.20
N SER A 200 -14.20 14.66 12.50
CA SER A 200 -14.96 13.53 13.05
C SER A 200 -16.47 13.69 12.82
N GLY A 201 -17.14 12.56 12.63
CA GLY A 201 -18.59 12.51 12.43
C GLY A 201 -19.02 12.61 10.94
N ALA A 202 -18.10 12.85 10.02
CA ALA A 202 -18.41 12.90 8.59
C ALA A 202 -18.87 11.54 8.08
N ILE A 203 -19.93 11.53 7.26
CA ILE A 203 -20.50 10.35 6.61
C ILE A 203 -20.69 10.63 5.12
N ALA A 204 -20.27 9.69 4.27
CA ALA A 204 -20.53 9.69 2.83
C ALA A 204 -21.00 8.31 2.41
N GLY A 205 -22.22 8.21 1.88
CA GLY A 205 -22.83 6.98 1.42
C GLY A 205 -23.19 7.02 -0.06
N ARG A 206 -23.09 5.90 -0.75
CA ARG A 206 -23.49 5.76 -2.15
C ARG A 206 -24.08 4.37 -2.39
N LYS A 207 -25.13 4.29 -3.21
CA LYS A 207 -25.57 3.03 -3.79
C LYS A 207 -24.58 2.58 -4.85
N VAL A 208 -24.22 1.31 -4.81
CA VAL A 208 -23.31 0.66 -5.73
C VAL A 208 -23.78 -0.75 -6.02
N GLU A 209 -23.36 -1.33 -7.13
CA GLU A 209 -23.64 -2.73 -7.40
C GLU A 209 -22.52 -3.60 -6.81
N PHE A 210 -22.86 -4.45 -5.83
CA PHE A 210 -21.96 -5.46 -5.28
C PHE A 210 -22.21 -6.82 -5.93
N PRO A 211 -21.26 -7.37 -6.71
CA PRO A 211 -21.32 -8.77 -7.14
C PRO A 211 -21.38 -9.75 -5.96
N ASP A 212 -21.85 -10.97 -6.18
CA ASP A 212 -21.87 -12.04 -5.17
C ASP A 212 -20.50 -12.31 -4.56
N LYS A 213 -19.48 -12.26 -5.40
CA LYS A 213 -18.08 -12.15 -4.99
C LYS A 213 -17.56 -10.81 -5.44
N SER A 214 -17.16 -9.98 -4.53
CA SER A 214 -16.77 -8.60 -4.82
C SER A 214 -15.44 -8.21 -4.21
N ILE A 215 -14.73 -7.31 -4.92
CA ILE A 215 -13.58 -6.58 -4.41
C ILE A 215 -13.99 -5.13 -4.32
N THR A 216 -13.83 -4.53 -3.15
CA THR A 216 -13.92 -3.08 -2.97
C THR A 216 -12.54 -2.56 -2.62
N GLU A 217 -12.00 -1.70 -3.45
CA GLU A 217 -10.70 -1.09 -3.28
C GLU A 217 -10.82 0.41 -3.13
N PHE A 218 -9.96 1.03 -2.33
CA PHE A 218 -9.84 2.48 -2.22
C PHE A 218 -8.48 2.87 -1.65
N ASP A 219 -8.05 4.08 -1.99
CA ASP A 219 -6.88 4.71 -1.37
C ASP A 219 -7.36 5.60 -0.22
N LEU A 220 -6.71 5.48 0.93
CA LEU A 220 -6.89 6.35 2.09
C LEU A 220 -5.62 7.14 2.32
N ASP A 221 -5.76 8.47 2.41
CA ASP A 221 -4.72 9.39 2.80
C ASP A 221 -5.15 10.09 4.10
N TRP A 222 -4.27 10.05 5.12
CA TRP A 222 -4.50 10.63 6.45
C TRP A 222 -3.44 11.66 6.84
N THR A 223 -2.85 12.32 5.85
CA THR A 223 -1.87 13.38 6.05
C THR A 223 -2.49 14.51 6.82
N GLY A 224 -2.16 14.62 8.09
CA GLY A 224 -2.64 15.71 8.93
C GLY A 224 -2.01 17.05 8.52
N SER A 225 -2.78 18.11 8.62
CA SER A 225 -2.33 19.48 8.38
C SER A 225 -1.42 20.03 9.50
N SER A 226 -1.06 19.23 10.50
CA SER A 226 -0.19 19.62 11.60
C SER A 226 0.89 18.58 11.89
N PRO A 227 2.17 18.98 11.88
CA PRO A 227 3.28 18.10 12.24
C PRO A 227 3.25 17.61 13.70
N ARG A 228 2.45 18.25 14.56
CA ARG A 228 2.34 17.95 16.00
C ARG A 228 1.25 16.93 16.33
N VAL A 229 0.35 16.62 15.42
CA VAL A 229 -0.67 15.59 15.58
C VAL A 229 -0.33 14.50 14.57
N SER A 230 0.55 13.58 14.94
CA SER A 230 0.83 12.37 14.17
C SER A 230 -0.50 11.64 13.97
N GLY A 231 -0.94 11.67 12.71
CA GLY A 231 -2.28 11.38 12.26
C GLY A 231 -2.89 10.07 12.70
N TYR A 232 -3.41 10.01 13.91
CA TYR A 232 -4.31 8.93 14.27
C TYR A 232 -5.59 9.05 13.45
N PHE A 233 -5.92 8.01 12.73
CA PHE A 233 -7.18 7.93 12.03
C PHE A 233 -8.07 6.80 12.55
N THR A 234 -9.37 6.98 12.41
CA THR A 234 -10.37 5.91 12.50
C THR A 234 -11.36 6.12 11.39
N LEU A 235 -11.43 5.15 10.49
CA LEU A 235 -12.38 5.10 9.38
C LEU A 235 -13.24 3.85 9.54
N ASN A 236 -14.56 3.99 9.46
CA ASN A 236 -15.47 2.86 9.32
C ASN A 236 -15.97 2.84 7.87
N VAL A 237 -16.00 1.66 7.28
CA VAL A 237 -16.53 1.43 5.93
C VAL A 237 -17.61 0.34 6.05
N ASN A 238 -18.85 0.71 5.76
CA ASN A 238 -19.97 -0.23 5.75
C ASN A 238 -20.25 -0.69 4.33
N PHE A 239 -20.27 -1.99 4.15
CA PHE A 239 -20.57 -2.67 2.89
C PHE A 239 -21.94 -3.31 2.96
N PHE A 240 -22.63 -3.37 1.83
CA PHE A 240 -23.97 -3.95 1.71
C PHE A 240 -24.99 -3.28 2.64
N SER A 241 -24.84 -1.97 2.83
CA SER A 241 -25.67 -1.20 3.75
C SER A 241 -27.03 -0.84 3.14
N ASP A 242 -28.08 -0.99 3.91
CA ASP A 242 -29.42 -0.50 3.58
C ASP A 242 -29.65 0.97 3.95
N ASN A 243 -28.68 1.61 4.66
CA ASN A 243 -28.77 3.00 5.07
C ASN A 243 -27.52 3.78 4.68
N LEU A 244 -27.67 4.78 3.80
CA LEU A 244 -26.56 5.61 3.30
C LEU A 244 -26.18 6.76 4.24
N LYS A 245 -27.01 7.09 5.23
CA LYS A 245 -26.85 8.24 6.14
C LYS A 245 -26.32 7.86 7.52
N SER A 246 -26.24 6.56 7.82
CA SER A 246 -25.81 6.07 9.13
C SER A 246 -24.94 4.82 8.98
N SER A 247 -23.89 4.75 9.77
CA SER A 247 -23.05 3.55 9.87
C SER A 247 -23.48 2.62 11.02
N LYS A 248 -24.46 3.03 11.84
CA LYS A 248 -24.91 2.25 12.98
C LYS A 248 -26.29 1.62 12.75
N ASN A 249 -27.26 2.43 12.31
CA ASN A 249 -28.63 1.99 12.12
C ASN A 249 -28.79 1.43 10.72
N SER A 250 -28.17 0.28 10.48
CA SER A 250 -28.19 -0.39 9.17
C SER A 250 -27.91 -1.87 9.31
N THR A 251 -28.43 -2.65 8.39
CA THR A 251 -27.96 -4.02 8.15
C THR A 251 -26.76 -3.95 7.21
N SER A 252 -25.58 -4.36 7.66
CA SER A 252 -24.35 -4.19 6.91
C SER A 252 -23.18 -4.98 7.50
N TYR A 253 -22.04 -4.97 6.81
CA TYR A 253 -20.76 -5.34 7.39
C TYR A 253 -19.89 -4.09 7.53
N GLY A 254 -19.53 -3.77 8.78
CA GLY A 254 -18.73 -2.60 9.12
C GLY A 254 -17.26 -2.95 9.35
N LEU A 255 -16.40 -2.53 8.43
CA LEU A 255 -14.94 -2.61 8.58
C LEU A 255 -14.44 -1.35 9.28
N ARG A 256 -13.90 -1.49 10.47
CA ARG A 256 -13.23 -0.41 11.19
C ARG A 256 -11.74 -0.50 10.96
N LEU A 257 -11.17 0.57 10.46
CA LEU A 257 -9.75 0.74 10.16
C LEU A 257 -9.14 1.79 11.09
N SER A 258 -7.94 1.50 11.59
CA SER A 258 -7.10 2.42 12.35
C SER A 258 -5.63 2.20 12.01
N GLN A 259 -4.73 3.05 12.48
CA GLN A 259 -3.29 2.88 12.27
C GLN A 259 -2.72 1.60 12.85
N THR A 260 -3.36 1.04 13.87
CA THR A 260 -2.84 -0.12 14.63
C THR A 260 -3.63 -1.39 14.41
N GLY A 261 -4.72 -1.32 13.65
CA GLY A 261 -5.54 -2.52 13.43
C GLY A 261 -6.79 -2.33 12.60
N ALA A 262 -7.39 -3.47 12.31
CA ALA A 262 -8.67 -3.57 11.61
C ALA A 262 -9.56 -4.59 12.30
N ASN A 263 -10.86 -4.35 12.31
CA ASN A 263 -11.86 -5.33 12.72
C ASN A 263 -13.10 -5.25 11.84
N LEU A 264 -13.77 -6.37 11.70
CA LEU A 264 -15.02 -6.48 10.96
C LEU A 264 -16.16 -6.83 11.94
N SER A 265 -17.27 -6.14 11.83
CA SER A 265 -18.50 -6.41 12.56
C SER A 265 -19.66 -6.61 11.61
N ARG A 266 -20.56 -7.48 11.95
CA ARG A 266 -21.91 -7.51 11.35
C ARG A 266 -22.78 -6.50 12.08
N HIS A 267 -23.59 -5.79 11.36
CA HIS A 267 -24.60 -4.88 11.91
C HIS A 267 -25.98 -5.37 11.53
N GLY A 268 -26.89 -5.27 12.44
CA GLY A 268 -28.30 -5.65 12.27
C GLY A 268 -29.20 -4.77 13.11
N MET A 269 -30.49 -5.07 13.04
CA MET A 269 -31.52 -4.47 13.88
C MET A 269 -32.24 -5.61 14.60
N GLN A 270 -32.37 -5.50 15.90
CA GLN A 270 -33.16 -6.42 16.74
C GLN A 270 -34.12 -5.56 17.55
N ASP A 271 -35.40 -5.85 17.43
CA ASP A 271 -36.47 -5.12 18.11
C ASP A 271 -36.40 -3.58 17.91
N GLY A 272 -36.00 -3.16 16.70
CA GLY A 272 -35.86 -1.74 16.36
C GLY A 272 -34.52 -1.11 16.81
N GLU A 273 -33.74 -1.82 17.62
CA GLU A 273 -32.46 -1.33 18.13
C GLU A 273 -31.28 -1.85 17.31
N PRO A 274 -30.23 -1.02 17.10
CA PRO A 274 -29.05 -1.44 16.35
C PRO A 274 -28.18 -2.40 17.17
N VAL A 275 -27.91 -3.56 16.62
CA VAL A 275 -27.00 -4.57 17.18
C VAL A 275 -25.75 -4.69 16.33
N SER A 276 -24.63 -5.01 16.99
CA SER A 276 -23.34 -5.14 16.31
C SER A 276 -22.48 -6.23 16.94
N ASP A 277 -22.22 -7.26 16.14
CA ASP A 277 -21.42 -8.41 16.55
C ASP A 277 -20.08 -8.42 15.82
N ARG A 278 -19.00 -8.55 16.56
CA ARG A 278 -17.67 -8.62 15.97
C ARG A 278 -17.39 -9.99 15.38
N LEU A 279 -16.89 -10.03 14.15
CA LEU A 279 -16.48 -11.25 13.49
C LEU A 279 -15.02 -11.59 13.80
N GLY A 280 -14.80 -12.60 14.64
CA GLY A 280 -13.48 -13.11 14.95
C GLY A 280 -12.53 -12.11 15.64
N GLN A 281 -11.24 -12.30 15.48
CA GLN A 281 -10.22 -11.49 16.13
C GLN A 281 -9.89 -10.22 15.35
N ASN A 282 -9.42 -9.19 16.06
CA ASN A 282 -8.89 -7.98 15.44
C ASN A 282 -7.58 -8.29 14.71
N ALA A 283 -7.44 -7.81 13.50
CA ALA A 283 -6.15 -7.78 12.84
C ALA A 283 -5.28 -6.69 13.47
N ARG A 284 -4.04 -7.03 13.77
CA ARG A 284 -3.02 -6.07 14.24
C ARG A 284 -2.14 -5.69 13.05
N VAL A 285 -2.11 -4.41 12.71
CA VAL A 285 -1.28 -3.87 11.65
C VAL A 285 -0.54 -2.64 12.16
N ASN A 286 0.63 -2.37 11.60
CA ASN A 286 1.36 -1.13 11.88
C ASN A 286 1.40 -0.28 10.60
N LEU A 287 0.54 0.72 10.53
CA LEU A 287 0.50 1.67 9.42
C LEU A 287 1.32 2.94 9.68
N THR A 288 1.91 3.10 10.85
CA THR A 288 2.73 4.28 11.17
C THR A 288 4.02 4.33 10.37
N GLY A 289 4.61 3.17 10.08
CA GLY A 289 5.86 3.04 9.32
C GLY A 289 5.74 3.16 7.81
N ILE A 290 4.51 3.14 7.26
CA ILE A 290 4.28 3.17 5.80
C ILE A 290 3.97 4.57 5.25
N GLY A 291 4.07 5.60 6.07
CA GLY A 291 3.68 6.97 5.72
C GLY A 291 2.22 7.25 6.04
N SER A 292 1.62 8.18 5.32
CA SER A 292 0.27 8.67 5.57
C SER A 292 -0.77 8.21 4.54
N ARG A 293 -0.44 7.20 3.75
CA ARG A 293 -1.30 6.66 2.68
C ARG A 293 -1.22 5.16 2.60
N ALA A 294 -2.38 4.51 2.34
CA ALA A 294 -2.45 3.10 2.01
C ALA A 294 -3.60 2.81 1.04
N ARG A 295 -3.44 1.72 0.26
CA ARG A 295 -4.50 1.13 -0.54
C ARG A 295 -5.12 -0.03 0.22
N PHE A 296 -6.42 0.03 0.38
CA PHE A 296 -7.22 -1.01 1.02
C PHE A 296 -7.97 -1.79 -0.05
N SER A 297 -8.02 -3.12 0.10
CA SER A 297 -8.78 -4.03 -0.74
C SER A 297 -9.58 -4.97 0.16
N PHE A 298 -10.89 -4.77 0.20
CA PHE A 298 -11.83 -5.61 0.93
C PHE A 298 -12.52 -6.55 -0.03
N ARG A 299 -12.39 -7.85 0.20
CA ARG A 299 -12.95 -8.91 -0.62
C ARG A 299 -14.03 -9.64 0.13
N ALA A 300 -15.17 -9.83 -0.49
CA ALA A 300 -16.33 -10.48 0.10
C ALA A 300 -16.88 -11.59 -0.81
N ASP A 301 -17.11 -12.77 -0.26
CA ASP A 301 -17.90 -13.84 -0.86
C ASP A 301 -19.20 -13.97 -0.06
N ARG A 302 -20.31 -13.51 -0.64
CA ARG A 302 -21.63 -13.49 0.02
C ARG A 302 -22.14 -14.90 0.31
N LYS A 303 -21.95 -15.84 -0.61
CA LYS A 303 -22.41 -17.24 -0.47
C LYS A 303 -21.65 -17.97 0.62
N LYS A 304 -20.30 -17.83 0.63
CA LYS A 304 -19.44 -18.43 1.65
C LYS A 304 -19.40 -17.62 2.95
N ARG A 305 -19.90 -16.37 2.93
CA ARG A 305 -19.87 -15.43 4.05
C ARG A 305 -18.45 -15.21 4.58
N THR A 306 -17.50 -15.13 3.67
CA THR A 306 -16.09 -14.94 3.98
C THR A 306 -15.62 -13.59 3.47
N PHE A 307 -14.75 -12.96 4.27
CA PHE A 307 -14.24 -11.63 4.03
C PHE A 307 -12.72 -11.62 4.18
N VAL A 308 -12.02 -10.94 3.28
CA VAL A 308 -10.56 -10.81 3.33
C VAL A 308 -10.19 -9.34 3.18
N LEU A 309 -9.29 -8.87 4.04
CA LEU A 309 -8.71 -7.54 3.94
C LEU A 309 -7.26 -7.65 3.51
N LEU A 310 -6.93 -6.88 2.47
CA LEU A 310 -5.56 -6.62 2.09
C LEU A 310 -5.25 -5.13 2.26
N ILE A 311 -4.03 -4.82 2.67
CA ILE A 311 -3.51 -3.46 2.74
C ILE A 311 -2.21 -3.44 1.95
N ASN A 312 -2.13 -2.56 0.95
CA ASN A 312 -1.00 -2.49 0.02
C ASN A 312 -0.64 -3.84 -0.63
N GLY A 313 -1.68 -4.63 -0.94
CA GLY A 313 -1.53 -5.96 -1.53
C GLY A 313 -1.24 -7.09 -0.54
N GLN A 314 -0.85 -6.79 0.70
CA GLN A 314 -0.59 -7.78 1.75
C GLN A 314 -1.89 -8.17 2.45
N LYS A 315 -2.17 -9.48 2.52
CA LYS A 315 -3.31 -10.01 3.31
C LYS A 315 -3.05 -9.77 4.79
N VAL A 316 -3.97 -9.06 5.44
CA VAL A 316 -3.85 -8.73 6.88
C VAL A 316 -4.90 -9.40 7.74
N ALA A 317 -6.05 -9.76 7.16
CA ALA A 317 -7.12 -10.44 7.90
C ALA A 317 -8.01 -11.26 6.99
N ASN A 318 -8.65 -12.25 7.59
CA ASN A 318 -9.80 -12.93 7.03
C ASN A 318 -10.81 -13.22 8.14
N TRP A 319 -12.09 -13.10 7.79
CA TRP A 319 -13.19 -13.33 8.70
C TRP A 319 -14.24 -14.22 8.02
N LYS A 320 -14.99 -14.94 8.84
CA LYS A 320 -16.14 -15.72 8.40
C LYS A 320 -17.32 -15.41 9.31
N ASP A 321 -18.46 -15.08 8.72
CA ASP A 321 -19.71 -14.99 9.44
C ASP A 321 -20.32 -16.39 9.54
N LYS A 322 -20.62 -16.84 10.74
CA LYS A 322 -21.25 -18.15 11.01
C LYS A 322 -22.77 -18.09 10.78
N GLU A 323 -23.34 -16.89 10.91
CA GLU A 323 -24.76 -16.63 10.77
C GLU A 323 -25.16 -16.36 9.30
N LYS A 324 -26.46 -16.13 9.05
CA LYS A 324 -26.95 -15.67 7.74
C LYS A 324 -26.29 -14.34 7.37
N PHE A 325 -26.06 -14.14 6.07
CA PHE A 325 -25.48 -12.89 5.57
C PHE A 325 -26.32 -11.69 6.00
N ALA A 326 -25.69 -10.73 6.73
CA ALA A 326 -26.39 -9.62 7.36
C ALA A 326 -26.70 -8.45 6.41
N GLY A 327 -25.88 -8.23 5.39
CA GLY A 327 -26.01 -7.09 4.48
C GLY A 327 -27.25 -7.23 3.58
N LYS A 328 -28.22 -6.33 3.73
CA LYS A 328 -29.47 -6.35 2.96
C LYS A 328 -29.55 -5.27 1.89
N GLY A 329 -28.59 -4.35 1.84
CA GLY A 329 -28.58 -3.23 0.92
C GLY A 329 -27.46 -3.28 -0.11
N ASP A 330 -27.39 -2.23 -0.90
CA ASP A 330 -26.41 -1.96 -1.93
C ASP A 330 -25.53 -0.73 -1.61
N GLY A 331 -25.55 -0.28 -0.35
CA GLY A 331 -24.83 0.90 0.10
C GLY A 331 -23.36 0.61 0.43
N LEU A 332 -22.46 1.48 -0.07
CA LEU A 332 -21.12 1.66 0.41
C LEU A 332 -21.08 2.96 1.22
N VAL A 333 -20.73 2.88 2.52
CA VAL A 333 -20.77 4.03 3.42
C VAL A 333 -19.45 4.20 4.13
N PHE A 334 -18.84 5.37 3.99
CA PHE A 334 -17.66 5.79 4.73
C PHE A 334 -18.07 6.68 5.89
N SER A 335 -17.57 6.43 7.09
CA SER A 335 -17.75 7.32 8.23
C SER A 335 -16.46 7.44 9.04
N THR A 336 -16.12 8.67 9.46
CA THR A 336 -14.88 8.91 10.21
C THR A 336 -15.15 9.40 11.62
N ARG A 337 -14.29 8.92 12.54
CA ARG A 337 -14.16 9.45 13.90
C ARG A 337 -12.81 10.15 14.10
N SER A 338 -12.06 10.31 13.02
CA SER A 338 -10.77 10.99 13.05
C SER A 338 -10.97 12.49 13.24
N PRO A 339 -10.24 13.13 14.16
CA PRO A 339 -10.24 14.59 14.28
C PRO A 339 -9.52 15.25 13.11
N SER A 340 -8.58 14.55 12.49
CA SER A 340 -7.83 15.01 11.32
C SER A 340 -8.56 14.68 10.02
N PRO A 341 -8.43 15.53 8.99
CA PRO A 341 -8.99 15.27 7.68
C PRO A 341 -8.49 13.94 7.09
N LEU A 342 -9.40 13.21 6.43
CA LEU A 342 -9.09 12.03 5.64
C LEU A 342 -9.47 12.29 4.19
N LYS A 343 -8.67 11.76 3.26
CA LYS A 343 -8.97 11.78 1.83
C LYS A 343 -9.13 10.35 1.33
N ILE A 344 -10.28 10.05 0.71
CA ILE A 344 -10.59 8.75 0.11
C ILE A 344 -10.65 8.96 -1.40
N SER A 345 -9.93 8.16 -2.16
CA SER A 345 -9.86 8.26 -3.62
C SER A 345 -9.72 6.88 -4.26
N ASN A 346 -9.80 6.82 -5.59
CA ASN A 346 -9.60 5.60 -6.37
C ASN A 346 -10.47 4.43 -5.88
N ILE A 347 -11.74 4.72 -5.55
CA ILE A 347 -12.70 3.72 -5.13
C ILE A 347 -13.08 2.89 -6.36
N ARG A 348 -12.94 1.57 -6.25
CA ARG A 348 -13.29 0.63 -7.31
C ARG A 348 -14.02 -0.57 -6.71
N ILE A 349 -15.11 -0.97 -7.34
CA ILE A 349 -15.81 -2.22 -7.03
C ILE A 349 -15.80 -3.07 -8.29
N SER A 350 -15.44 -4.33 -8.13
CA SER A 350 -15.40 -5.30 -9.24
C SER A 350 -15.73 -6.70 -8.76
N GLU A 351 -16.04 -7.57 -9.69
CA GLU A 351 -16.16 -8.99 -9.42
C GLU A 351 -14.85 -9.57 -8.89
N TRP A 352 -14.96 -10.54 -8.01
CA TRP A 352 -13.87 -11.30 -7.46
C TRP A 352 -13.94 -12.75 -7.90
N ASP A 353 -12.88 -13.27 -8.47
CA ASP A 353 -12.77 -14.67 -8.88
C ASP A 353 -12.56 -15.64 -7.70
N GLY A 354 -12.31 -15.12 -6.51
CA GLY A 354 -11.98 -15.90 -5.30
C GLY A 354 -10.48 -16.01 -5.03
N SER A 355 -9.63 -15.53 -5.92
CA SER A 355 -8.18 -15.57 -5.77
C SER A 355 -7.65 -14.45 -4.86
N LEU A 356 -6.49 -14.68 -4.23
CA LEU A 356 -5.76 -13.68 -3.48
C LEU A 356 -4.46 -13.35 -4.23
N PRO A 357 -3.99 -12.09 -4.19
CA PRO A 357 -2.68 -11.75 -4.72
C PRO A 357 -1.61 -12.62 -4.08
N ALA A 358 -0.72 -13.15 -4.90
CA ALA A 358 0.42 -13.88 -4.39
C ALA A 358 1.39 -12.93 -3.69
N SER A 359 1.86 -13.30 -2.50
CA SER A 359 2.99 -12.61 -1.90
C SER A 359 4.29 -13.16 -2.48
N TYR A 360 5.23 -12.28 -2.84
CA TYR A 360 6.54 -12.67 -3.40
C TYR A 360 7.43 -13.40 -2.42
N GLU A 361 7.27 -13.12 -1.12
CA GLU A 361 8.22 -13.51 -0.08
C GLU A 361 8.46 -15.02 0.00
N ASN A 362 7.53 -15.84 -0.51
CA ASN A 362 7.60 -17.29 -0.48
C ASN A 362 8.06 -17.94 -1.80
N VAL A 363 8.48 -17.14 -2.81
CA VAL A 363 8.80 -17.63 -4.17
C VAL A 363 10.29 -17.51 -4.51
N LEU A 364 11.14 -17.17 -3.55
CA LEU A 364 12.55 -16.81 -3.79
C LEU A 364 13.51 -18.01 -3.73
N GLY A 365 13.07 -19.22 -4.09
CA GLY A 365 13.96 -20.39 -4.21
C GLY A 365 14.53 -20.56 -5.62
N VAL A 366 15.67 -21.25 -5.73
CA VAL A 366 16.18 -21.79 -7.01
C VAL A 366 15.31 -22.97 -7.39
N ASN A 367 14.64 -22.90 -8.51
CA ASN A 367 13.84 -24.00 -9.02
C ASN A 367 14.52 -24.62 -10.24
N LYS A 368 14.66 -25.95 -10.23
CA LYS A 368 15.17 -26.71 -11.39
C LYS A 368 14.17 -26.77 -12.54
N GLN A 369 12.91 -26.54 -12.27
CA GLN A 369 11.79 -26.53 -13.23
C GLN A 369 10.98 -25.26 -13.07
N ASP A 370 10.22 -24.92 -14.11
CA ASP A 370 9.25 -23.85 -14.02
C ASP A 370 8.15 -24.22 -13.01
N PHE A 371 7.68 -23.21 -12.29
CA PHE A 371 6.72 -23.37 -11.22
C PHE A 371 5.54 -22.42 -11.46
N VAL A 372 4.34 -22.97 -11.48
CA VAL A 372 3.09 -22.22 -11.63
C VAL A 372 2.25 -22.43 -10.37
N ARG A 373 1.93 -21.34 -9.67
CA ARG A 373 0.99 -21.39 -8.56
C ARG A 373 -0.36 -20.89 -9.04
N LEU A 374 -1.38 -21.68 -8.77
CA LEU A 374 -2.76 -21.32 -9.06
C LEU A 374 -3.36 -20.42 -7.97
N SER A 375 -4.48 -19.78 -8.29
CA SER A 375 -5.19 -18.89 -7.37
C SER A 375 -5.79 -19.59 -6.15
N ASN A 376 -6.02 -20.91 -6.24
CA ASN A 376 -6.45 -21.77 -5.12
C ASN A 376 -5.28 -22.30 -4.27
N ASN A 377 -4.04 -21.88 -4.57
CA ASN A 377 -2.74 -22.30 -4.00
C ASN A 377 -2.24 -23.66 -4.46
N ASP A 378 -2.92 -24.36 -5.36
CA ASP A 378 -2.34 -25.53 -6.02
C ASP A 378 -1.12 -25.13 -6.84
N THR A 379 -0.25 -26.12 -7.08
CA THR A 379 1.00 -25.88 -7.80
C THR A 379 1.16 -26.88 -8.94
N ILE A 380 1.68 -26.38 -10.05
CA ILE A 380 2.04 -27.18 -11.22
C ILE A 380 3.52 -26.93 -11.47
N THR A 381 4.30 -28.00 -11.57
CA THR A 381 5.71 -27.95 -11.96
C THR A 381 5.92 -28.62 -13.31
N GLY A 382 6.83 -28.08 -14.11
CA GLY A 382 7.09 -28.60 -15.44
C GLY A 382 7.90 -27.61 -16.27
N SER A 383 7.70 -27.61 -17.57
CA SER A 383 8.28 -26.64 -18.49
C SER A 383 7.17 -25.79 -19.10
N VAL A 384 7.17 -24.51 -18.85
CA VAL A 384 6.22 -23.56 -19.48
C VAL A 384 6.57 -23.48 -20.96
N VAL A 385 5.68 -23.94 -21.81
CA VAL A 385 5.83 -23.92 -23.28
C VAL A 385 5.62 -22.51 -23.79
N GLY A 386 4.63 -21.82 -23.24
CA GLY A 386 4.35 -20.44 -23.64
C GLY A 386 3.10 -19.86 -22.97
N ILE A 387 2.89 -18.58 -23.25
CA ILE A 387 1.68 -17.84 -22.87
C ILE A 387 1.15 -17.15 -24.12
N ARG A 388 -0.09 -17.45 -24.50
CA ARG A 388 -0.79 -16.82 -25.63
C ARG A 388 -2.28 -16.72 -25.32
N GLU A 389 -2.95 -15.70 -25.81
CA GLU A 389 -4.41 -15.53 -25.69
C GLU A 389 -4.92 -15.69 -24.26
N ASN A 390 -4.20 -15.10 -23.28
CA ASN A 390 -4.50 -15.22 -21.85
C ASN A 390 -4.48 -16.66 -21.30
N GLN A 391 -3.80 -17.59 -21.98
CA GLN A 391 -3.59 -18.96 -21.50
C GLN A 391 -2.10 -19.26 -21.38
N LEU A 392 -1.73 -19.94 -20.31
CA LEU A 392 -0.40 -20.51 -20.12
C LEU A 392 -0.45 -22.00 -20.46
N LYS A 393 0.45 -22.41 -21.33
CA LYS A 393 0.68 -23.83 -21.66
C LYS A 393 1.89 -24.33 -20.92
N ILE A 394 1.73 -25.39 -20.12
CA ILE A 394 2.80 -26.03 -19.36
C ILE A 394 2.85 -27.53 -19.65
N LYS A 395 4.03 -28.04 -19.93
CA LYS A 395 4.31 -29.48 -20.10
C LYS A 395 4.80 -30.01 -18.77
N THR A 396 4.03 -30.91 -18.17
CA THR A 396 4.37 -31.65 -16.97
C THR A 396 4.99 -33.01 -17.34
N SER A 397 5.37 -33.81 -16.37
CA SER A 397 5.81 -35.19 -16.59
C SER A 397 4.70 -36.12 -17.14
N PHE A 398 3.43 -35.70 -17.04
CA PHE A 398 2.29 -36.55 -17.39
C PHE A 398 1.51 -36.05 -18.59
N ALA A 399 1.40 -34.74 -18.76
CA ALA A 399 0.56 -34.12 -19.77
C ALA A 399 0.97 -32.65 -20.09
N GLU A 400 0.50 -32.16 -21.24
CA GLU A 400 0.44 -30.73 -21.50
C GLU A 400 -0.89 -30.13 -21.00
N VAL A 401 -0.80 -29.10 -20.20
CA VAL A 401 -1.97 -28.47 -19.56
C VAL A 401 -2.05 -27.01 -19.97
N ASN A 402 -3.24 -26.59 -20.40
CA ASN A 402 -3.55 -25.18 -20.64
C ASN A 402 -4.25 -24.59 -19.42
N VAL A 403 -3.70 -23.50 -18.88
CA VAL A 403 -4.20 -22.83 -17.68
C VAL A 403 -4.52 -21.37 -18.00
N PRO A 404 -5.77 -20.92 -17.85
CA PRO A 404 -6.11 -19.50 -18.02
C PRO A 404 -5.29 -18.64 -17.06
N LEU A 405 -4.73 -17.53 -17.53
CA LEU A 405 -3.94 -16.60 -16.71
C LEU A 405 -4.73 -16.06 -15.51
N THR A 406 -6.06 -15.98 -15.63
CA THR A 406 -6.94 -15.59 -14.53
C THR A 406 -6.93 -16.57 -13.35
N ARG A 407 -6.52 -17.81 -13.57
CA ARG A 407 -6.37 -18.83 -12.52
C ARG A 407 -4.95 -18.94 -11.99
N ILE A 408 -4.01 -18.13 -12.51
CA ILE A 408 -2.61 -18.17 -12.12
C ILE A 408 -2.31 -17.00 -11.19
N SER A 409 -1.69 -17.30 -10.06
CA SER A 409 -1.21 -16.27 -9.14
C SER A 409 0.24 -15.90 -9.39
N ILE A 410 1.08 -16.89 -9.76
CA ILE A 410 2.52 -16.70 -10.03
C ILE A 410 2.97 -17.69 -11.08
N VAL A 411 3.83 -17.21 -11.99
CA VAL A 411 4.69 -18.06 -12.84
C VAL A 411 6.13 -17.75 -12.48
N GLN A 412 6.86 -18.72 -12.02
CA GLN A 412 8.30 -18.62 -11.77
C GLN A 412 9.04 -19.51 -12.76
N PHE A 413 9.97 -18.93 -13.49
CA PHE A 413 10.80 -19.72 -14.41
C PHE A 413 11.95 -20.40 -13.69
N ALA A 414 12.38 -21.55 -14.23
CA ALA A 414 13.57 -22.25 -13.76
C ALA A 414 14.79 -21.32 -13.84
N SER A 415 15.59 -21.32 -12.80
CA SER A 415 16.82 -20.55 -12.73
C SER A 415 17.96 -21.42 -12.26
N LYS A 416 19.09 -21.34 -12.94
CA LYS A 416 20.31 -22.08 -12.58
C LYS A 416 21.09 -21.39 -11.45
N ASP A 417 20.91 -20.09 -11.25
CA ASP A 417 21.67 -19.29 -10.28
C ASP A 417 20.80 -18.40 -9.41
N ALA A 418 20.93 -18.58 -8.10
CA ALA A 418 20.18 -17.82 -7.10
C ALA A 418 20.90 -16.55 -6.59
N SER A 419 22.12 -16.25 -7.02
CA SER A 419 23.01 -15.53 -6.11
C SER A 419 23.70 -14.26 -6.61
N LEU A 420 23.50 -13.81 -7.81
CA LEU A 420 24.27 -12.63 -8.23
C LEU A 420 23.40 -11.35 -8.24
N LYS A 421 23.50 -10.59 -7.17
CA LYS A 421 23.39 -9.12 -7.28
C LYS A 421 24.60 -8.66 -8.11
N GLU A 422 24.52 -8.83 -9.41
CA GLU A 422 25.52 -8.24 -10.28
C GLU A 422 25.59 -6.75 -10.01
N ARG A 423 26.82 -6.23 -9.93
CA ARG A 423 27.01 -4.77 -9.91
C ARG A 423 26.42 -4.23 -11.18
N LEU A 424 25.56 -3.23 -11.04
CA LEU A 424 24.99 -2.56 -12.20
C LEU A 424 26.13 -2.01 -13.09
N PRO A 425 25.96 -2.06 -14.41
CA PRO A 425 26.94 -1.47 -15.35
C PRO A 425 27.24 -0.01 -15.00
N LYS A 426 28.42 0.45 -15.42
CA LYS A 426 28.80 1.87 -15.28
C LYS A 426 27.74 2.74 -15.96
N ASP A 427 27.49 3.92 -15.44
CA ASP A 427 26.52 4.90 -15.95
C ASP A 427 25.04 4.42 -15.92
N THR A 428 24.76 3.33 -15.21
CA THR A 428 23.39 2.90 -14.97
C THR A 428 22.78 3.74 -13.86
N VAL A 429 21.55 4.18 -14.09
CA VAL A 429 20.69 4.80 -13.08
C VAL A 429 19.62 3.82 -12.64
N THR A 430 19.14 3.95 -11.42
CA THR A 430 17.98 3.22 -10.91
C THR A 430 16.81 4.19 -10.78
N ALA A 431 15.78 4.00 -11.58
CA ALA A 431 14.54 4.74 -11.50
C ALA A 431 13.52 3.97 -10.63
N LYS A 432 12.93 4.64 -9.65
CA LYS A 432 11.73 4.16 -8.98
C LYS A 432 10.51 4.69 -9.71
N LEU A 433 9.53 3.82 -9.91
CA LEU A 433 8.30 4.14 -10.61
C LEU A 433 7.19 4.50 -9.60
N LYS A 434 6.38 5.49 -9.94
CA LYS A 434 5.18 5.85 -9.18
C LYS A 434 4.18 4.69 -9.22
N GLY A 435 3.79 4.20 -8.06
CA GLY A 435 2.94 3.03 -7.94
C GLY A 435 3.74 1.80 -7.55
N HIS A 436 4.38 1.14 -8.48
CA HIS A 436 5.20 -0.05 -8.21
C HIS A 436 6.29 -0.21 -9.27
N GLY A 437 7.42 -0.73 -8.81
CA GLY A 437 8.50 -1.15 -9.67
C GLY A 437 9.70 -0.24 -9.65
N SER A 438 10.75 -0.76 -10.25
CA SER A 438 12.03 -0.06 -10.46
C SER A 438 12.67 -0.54 -11.74
N LEU A 439 13.36 0.36 -12.42
CA LEU A 439 14.08 0.07 -13.66
C LEU A 439 15.52 0.53 -13.56
N ASN A 440 16.44 -0.31 -14.02
CA ASN A 440 17.84 -0.01 -14.19
C ASN A 440 18.12 0.20 -15.68
N PHE A 441 18.65 1.35 -16.03
CA PHE A 441 18.95 1.69 -17.41
C PHE A 441 20.04 2.79 -17.48
N LYS A 442 20.63 2.93 -18.66
CA LYS A 442 21.45 4.08 -19.01
C LYS A 442 20.53 5.18 -19.54
N LEU A 443 20.51 6.34 -18.89
CA LEU A 443 19.74 7.49 -19.30
C LEU A 443 20.45 8.20 -20.45
N LYS A 444 19.85 8.21 -21.65
CA LYS A 444 20.39 8.86 -22.84
C LYS A 444 19.99 10.33 -22.93
N SER A 445 18.71 10.60 -22.72
CA SER A 445 18.18 11.95 -22.66
C SER A 445 16.86 11.98 -21.89
N TRP A 446 16.50 13.16 -21.41
CA TRP A 446 15.17 13.39 -20.85
C TRP A 446 14.73 14.80 -21.16
N GLN A 447 13.79 14.94 -22.07
CA GLN A 447 13.24 16.21 -22.51
C GLN A 447 11.76 16.07 -22.89
N GLY A 448 10.97 17.13 -22.72
CA GLY A 448 9.56 17.12 -23.08
C GLY A 448 8.72 16.04 -22.39
N GLY A 449 9.10 15.65 -21.15
CA GLY A 449 8.42 14.61 -20.39
C GLY A 449 8.72 13.17 -20.83
N LYS A 450 9.65 12.97 -21.80
CA LYS A 450 10.06 11.64 -22.31
C LYS A 450 11.51 11.35 -21.99
N LEU A 451 11.78 10.13 -21.51
CA LEU A 451 13.13 9.61 -21.26
C LEU A 451 13.50 8.66 -22.40
N GLU A 452 14.61 8.91 -23.06
CA GLU A 452 15.29 7.93 -23.93
C GLU A 452 16.25 7.13 -23.09
N VAL A 453 16.07 5.81 -23.05
CA VAL A 453 16.84 4.93 -22.17
C VAL A 453 17.38 3.72 -22.94
N GLU A 454 18.43 3.12 -22.40
CA GLU A 454 19.01 1.87 -22.88
C GLU A 454 19.22 0.91 -21.71
N SER A 455 18.68 -0.29 -21.79
CA SER A 455 18.78 -1.31 -20.75
C SER A 455 19.31 -2.63 -21.34
N PRO A 456 20.17 -3.36 -20.60
CA PRO A 456 20.57 -4.71 -21.00
C PRO A 456 19.41 -5.68 -21.08
N ASP A 457 18.33 -5.43 -20.34
CA ASP A 457 17.19 -6.33 -20.22
C ASP A 457 16.18 -6.19 -21.37
N PHE A 458 15.98 -4.94 -21.89
CA PHE A 458 14.94 -4.65 -22.88
C PHE A 458 15.40 -3.75 -24.04
N GLY A 459 16.69 -3.44 -24.11
CA GLY A 459 17.23 -2.59 -25.17
C GLY A 459 16.87 -1.12 -25.01
N SER A 460 16.72 -0.43 -26.15
CA SER A 460 16.32 1.00 -26.19
C SER A 460 14.81 1.14 -26.02
N ALA A 461 14.40 2.12 -25.23
CA ALA A 461 12.99 2.44 -25.03
C ALA A 461 12.79 3.93 -24.71
N THR A 462 11.59 4.42 -25.02
CA THR A 462 11.13 5.75 -24.61
C THR A 462 10.14 5.59 -23.45
N ILE A 463 10.44 6.18 -22.30
CA ILE A 463 9.63 6.08 -21.08
C ILE A 463 8.93 7.42 -20.83
N ASP A 464 7.64 7.38 -20.45
CA ASP A 464 6.91 8.56 -19.98
C ASP A 464 7.47 8.99 -18.61
N GLY A 465 8.06 10.20 -18.56
CA GLY A 465 8.66 10.76 -17.35
C GLY A 465 7.70 10.94 -16.20
N ASN A 466 6.40 11.04 -16.48
CA ASN A 466 5.38 11.18 -15.43
C ASN A 466 5.28 9.95 -14.52
N ILE A 467 5.76 8.78 -14.97
CA ILE A 467 5.80 7.58 -14.13
C ILE A 467 6.95 7.60 -13.10
N ILE A 468 7.97 8.42 -13.31
CA ILE A 468 9.16 8.43 -12.48
C ILE A 468 8.88 9.11 -11.13
N GLU A 469 9.12 8.40 -10.03
CA GLU A 469 9.11 8.93 -8.66
C GLU A 469 10.47 9.52 -8.30
N SER A 470 11.53 8.77 -8.59
CA SER A 470 12.89 9.22 -8.34
C SER A 470 13.90 8.48 -9.22
N ILE A 471 15.02 9.11 -9.49
CA ILE A 471 16.18 8.49 -10.16
C ILE A 471 17.39 8.58 -9.22
N THR A 472 18.04 7.44 -8.97
CA THR A 472 19.34 7.34 -8.30
C THR A 472 20.43 7.24 -9.37
N PHE A 473 21.35 8.21 -9.41
CA PHE A 473 22.36 8.33 -10.47
C PHE A 473 23.61 7.49 -10.25
N ASN A 474 23.98 7.21 -9.03
CA ASN A 474 25.19 6.46 -8.70
C ASN A 474 24.87 5.27 -7.78
N PRO A 475 24.08 4.28 -8.22
CA PRO A 475 23.54 3.23 -7.35
C PRO A 475 24.64 2.34 -6.73
N ASN A 476 25.80 2.24 -7.37
CA ASN A 476 26.94 1.43 -6.89
C ASN A 476 27.87 2.18 -5.92
N LYS A 477 27.75 3.50 -5.79
CA LYS A 477 28.56 4.27 -4.83
C LYS A 477 28.00 4.07 -3.43
N LYS A 478 28.88 3.71 -2.49
CA LYS A 478 28.53 3.76 -1.06
C LYS A 478 28.19 5.22 -0.74
N ARG A 479 27.00 5.46 -0.25
CA ARG A 479 26.64 6.77 0.32
C ARG A 479 27.62 7.04 1.44
N GLY A 480 28.38 8.14 1.35
CA GLY A 480 29.08 8.66 2.49
C GLY A 480 28.05 8.77 3.61
N SER A 481 28.27 8.09 4.72
CA SER A 481 27.46 8.34 5.89
C SER A 481 27.65 9.83 6.17
N SER A 482 26.63 10.63 5.94
CA SER A 482 26.60 11.98 6.46
C SER A 482 26.72 11.82 7.97
N ASN A 483 27.89 12.19 8.52
CA ASN A 483 28.21 12.10 9.95
C ASN A 483 27.34 13.05 10.81
N LEU A 484 26.09 13.26 10.46
CA LEU A 484 25.12 14.01 11.26
C LEU A 484 24.16 13.11 12.07
N GLY A 485 24.48 11.84 12.27
CA GLY A 485 23.56 10.92 12.96
C GLY A 485 24.13 9.86 13.86
N THR A 486 25.45 9.72 13.99
CA THR A 486 26.05 8.81 14.98
C THR A 486 27.36 9.35 15.52
N LEU A 487 27.27 10.37 16.34
CA LEU A 487 28.31 10.61 17.32
C LEU A 487 28.43 9.32 18.14
N SER A 488 29.62 8.74 18.24
CA SER A 488 29.86 7.58 19.09
C SER A 488 29.36 7.90 20.51
N LYS A 489 28.92 6.90 21.26
CA LYS A 489 28.51 7.09 22.67
C LYS A 489 29.54 7.88 23.48
N LYS A 490 30.80 7.81 23.09
CA LYS A 490 31.93 8.54 23.70
C LYS A 490 31.90 10.03 23.37
N GLU A 491 31.59 10.39 22.13
CA GLU A 491 31.44 11.79 21.67
C GLU A 491 30.19 12.46 22.20
N GLN A 492 29.06 11.71 22.25
CA GLN A 492 27.83 12.17 22.91
C GLN A 492 28.05 12.46 24.38
N LYS A 493 28.82 11.62 25.07
CA LYS A 493 29.15 11.81 26.49
C LYS A 493 30.14 12.98 26.70
N LYS A 494 30.99 13.28 25.72
CA LYS A 494 31.90 14.44 25.74
C LYS A 494 31.10 15.74 25.56
N LEU A 495 30.21 15.79 24.59
CA LEU A 495 29.35 16.96 24.32
C LEU A 495 28.41 17.27 25.50
N LEU A 496 27.86 16.24 26.17
CA LEU A 496 27.05 16.42 27.38
C LEU A 496 27.89 17.00 28.54
N ARG A 497 29.13 16.54 28.72
CA ARG A 497 30.05 17.07 29.76
C ARG A 497 30.52 18.51 29.46
N GLU A 498 30.62 18.88 28.17
CA GLU A 498 30.98 20.25 27.78
C GLU A 498 29.77 21.21 27.96
N LYS A 499 28.54 20.76 27.74
CA LYS A 499 27.33 21.50 28.05
C LYS A 499 27.10 21.69 29.55
N GLU A 500 27.47 20.71 30.38
CA GLU A 500 27.37 20.84 31.84
C GLU A 500 28.47 21.77 32.43
N LYS A 501 29.59 21.92 31.75
CA LYS A 501 30.65 22.83 32.17
C LYS A 501 30.49 24.27 31.67
N GLY A 502 29.63 24.52 30.67
CA GLY A 502 29.36 25.83 30.06
C GLY A 502 28.12 26.55 30.60
N GLY A 503 27.56 26.14 31.74
CA GLY A 503 26.42 26.76 32.39
C GLY A 503 26.75 28.12 33.02
N GLY A 504 26.99 29.14 32.19
CA GLY A 504 27.04 30.53 32.59
C GLY A 504 25.77 31.24 32.09
N PHE A 505 24.91 31.62 32.99
CA PHE A 505 23.80 32.53 32.79
C PHE A 505 24.28 33.84 32.15
N LEU A 506 23.69 34.26 31.04
CA LEU A 506 23.69 35.65 30.60
C LEU A 506 22.38 36.30 30.98
N PRO A 507 22.38 37.45 31.67
CA PRO A 507 21.15 38.12 32.06
C PRO A 507 20.54 38.86 30.86
N LEU A 508 19.20 38.78 30.81
CA LEU A 508 18.36 39.63 29.97
C LEU A 508 18.47 41.07 30.45
N GLU A 509 19.00 41.97 29.64
CA GLU A 509 18.72 43.40 29.74
C GLU A 509 17.80 43.85 28.61
N ARG A 510 16.71 44.42 29.07
CA ARG A 510 15.69 45.38 28.55
C ARG A 510 15.50 45.54 27.03
#